data_dbacd8434137b85f1b758eec27e1eeec
#
_entry.id   dbacd8434137b85f1b758eec27e1eeec
#
_cell.length_a   1.000
_cell.length_b   1.000
_cell.length_c   1.000
_cell.angle_alpha   90.00
_cell.angle_beta   90.00
_cell.angle_gamma   90.00
#
_symmetry.space_group_name_H-M   'P 1'
#
loop_
_entity.id
_entity.type
_entity.pdbx_description
1 polymer ?
#
loop_
_entity_poly.entity_id
_entity_poly.type
_entity_poly.pdbx_seq_one_letter_code
_entity_poly.pdbx_strand_id
1 'polypeptide(L)'
;AFNGMAGIEKFKESEPDMVLLDIRMPKMDGIEVLQEMKKINKDSIIVMISGHGNIETAVQTTKLGAYDFIEKPFDVDRLKLTIQNGMKLRSLLNENVLMKQLIDGGSRLLGSSDEMKKLKEMISKVAQTSSRILITGENGTGKELTAKEIHTESQRNSKPFIHVNCATIPKDLLEIELFGCVEGFLPYSPQRRIGKFELASG
;
A
#
# COMPACT_ATOMS: atom_id res chain seq x y z
N ALA A 1 -7.54 17.83 21.28
CA ALA A 1 -8.30 17.05 22.27
C ALA A 1 -7.63 17.19 23.64
N PHE A 2 -8.40 17.14 24.71
CA PHE A 2 -7.88 17.30 26.08
C PHE A 2 -7.65 15.95 26.80
N ASN A 3 -8.03 14.84 26.20
CA ASN A 3 -7.82 13.48 26.68
C ASN A 3 -7.81 12.47 25.53
N GLY A 4 -7.38 11.23 25.81
CA GLY A 4 -7.22 10.18 24.81
C GLY A 4 -8.52 9.80 24.11
N MET A 5 -9.64 9.66 24.85
CA MET A 5 -10.94 9.30 24.25
C MET A 5 -11.43 10.34 23.25
N ALA A 6 -11.44 11.62 23.65
CA ALA A 6 -11.80 12.70 22.75
C ALA A 6 -10.84 12.84 21.56
N GLY A 7 -9.57 12.43 21.73
CA GLY A 7 -8.57 12.35 20.66
C GLY A 7 -8.93 11.31 19.62
N ILE A 8 -9.36 10.11 20.05
CA ILE A 8 -9.77 9.02 19.14
C ILE A 8 -11.06 9.40 18.40
N GLU A 9 -12.04 10.02 19.06
CA GLU A 9 -13.26 10.50 18.42
C GLU A 9 -12.95 11.53 17.32
N LYS A 10 -12.16 12.56 17.66
CA LYS A 10 -11.72 13.54 16.65
C LYS A 10 -10.91 12.92 15.50
N PHE A 11 -10.09 11.94 15.79
CA PHE A 11 -9.30 11.24 14.77
C PHE A 11 -10.22 10.54 13.76
N LYS A 12 -11.32 9.92 14.23
CA LYS A 12 -12.33 9.30 13.35
C LYS A 12 -13.12 10.32 12.52
N GLU A 13 -13.45 11.47 13.10
CA GLU A 13 -14.28 12.48 12.47
C GLU A 13 -13.51 13.31 11.44
N SER A 14 -12.26 13.69 11.75
CA SER A 14 -11.50 14.66 10.95
C SER A 14 -10.45 14.04 10.04
N GLU A 15 -10.12 12.74 10.21
CA GLU A 15 -9.09 12.01 9.48
C GLU A 15 -7.81 12.85 9.26
N PRO A 16 -7.15 13.31 10.34
CA PRO A 16 -6.04 14.25 10.22
C PRO A 16 -4.85 13.63 9.48
N ASP A 17 -4.12 14.44 8.73
CA ASP A 17 -2.92 14.01 8.01
C ASP A 17 -1.79 13.59 8.95
N MET A 18 -1.74 14.20 10.15
CA MET A 18 -0.76 13.90 11.21
C MET A 18 -1.35 14.14 12.58
N VAL A 19 -0.93 13.34 13.54
CA VAL A 19 -1.28 13.48 14.97
C VAL A 19 -0.01 13.69 15.78
N LEU A 20 -0.01 14.73 16.63
CA LEU A 20 0.95 14.89 17.72
C LEU A 20 0.30 14.39 19.01
N LEU A 21 0.83 13.33 19.60
CA LEU A 21 0.21 12.61 20.69
C LEU A 21 1.10 12.63 21.93
N ASP A 22 0.63 13.25 22.99
CA ASP A 22 1.33 13.21 24.28
C ASP A 22 1.17 11.81 24.91
N ILE A 23 2.23 11.28 25.50
CA ILE A 23 2.18 10.00 26.20
C ILE A 23 1.39 10.13 27.50
N ARG A 24 1.69 11.14 28.30
CA ARG A 24 1.04 11.34 29.61
C ARG A 24 -0.25 12.15 29.47
N MET A 25 -1.36 11.45 29.40
CA MET A 25 -2.69 12.06 29.40
C MET A 25 -3.58 11.48 30.48
N PRO A 26 -4.54 12.29 31.01
CA PRO A 26 -5.51 11.79 31.97
C PRO A 26 -6.47 10.78 31.32
N LYS A 27 -6.89 9.78 32.08
CA LYS A 27 -7.89 8.73 31.75
C LYS A 27 -7.39 7.62 30.82
N MET A 28 -6.59 7.92 29.82
CA MET A 28 -6.10 6.95 28.84
C MET A 28 -4.67 7.35 28.43
N ASP A 29 -3.72 6.41 28.51
CA ASP A 29 -2.33 6.65 28.15
C ASP A 29 -2.16 6.83 26.62
N GLY A 30 -1.24 7.71 26.23
CA GLY A 30 -0.95 7.96 24.82
C GLY A 30 -0.52 6.72 24.03
N ILE A 31 0.08 5.73 24.68
CA ILE A 31 0.44 4.44 24.05
C ILE A 31 -0.84 3.64 23.70
N GLU A 32 -1.83 3.61 24.57
CA GLU A 32 -3.13 2.97 24.29
C GLU A 32 -3.84 3.69 23.15
N VAL A 33 -3.81 5.05 23.15
CA VAL A 33 -4.39 5.87 22.08
C VAL A 33 -3.71 5.59 20.74
N LEU A 34 -2.37 5.48 20.71
CA LEU A 34 -1.62 5.12 19.52
C LEU A 34 -2.10 3.78 18.94
N GLN A 35 -2.24 2.75 19.78
CA GLN A 35 -2.69 1.44 19.34
C GLN A 35 -4.11 1.48 18.75
N GLU A 36 -5.04 2.18 19.39
CA GLU A 36 -6.40 2.33 18.90
C GLU A 36 -6.45 3.12 17.58
N MET A 37 -5.72 4.22 17.45
CA MET A 37 -5.64 4.98 16.20
C MET A 37 -5.03 4.13 15.06
N LYS A 38 -4.00 3.31 15.35
CA LYS A 38 -3.38 2.39 14.37
C LYS A 38 -4.29 1.23 13.97
N LYS A 39 -5.20 0.78 14.82
CA LYS A 39 -6.26 -0.18 14.43
C LYS A 39 -7.26 0.45 13.47
N ILE A 40 -7.59 1.73 13.64
CA ILE A 40 -8.51 2.48 12.77
C ILE A 40 -7.85 2.74 11.41
N ASN A 41 -6.63 3.27 11.41
CA ASN A 41 -5.87 3.56 10.20
C ASN A 41 -4.38 3.26 10.42
N LYS A 42 -3.89 2.17 9.81
CA LYS A 42 -2.49 1.73 9.92
C LYS A 42 -1.49 2.74 9.33
N ASP A 43 -1.91 3.48 8.31
CA ASP A 43 -1.06 4.42 7.55
C ASP A 43 -1.07 5.83 8.13
N SER A 44 -1.76 6.05 9.25
CA SER A 44 -1.77 7.35 9.95
C SER A 44 -0.36 7.73 10.44
N ILE A 45 0.01 9.00 10.27
CA ILE A 45 1.27 9.55 10.77
C ILE A 45 1.06 10.04 12.20
N ILE A 46 1.61 9.32 13.17
CA ILE A 46 1.48 9.66 14.60
C ILE A 46 2.86 9.88 15.20
N VAL A 47 3.11 11.09 15.69
CA VAL A 47 4.33 11.48 16.39
C VAL A 47 4.05 11.52 17.88
N MET A 48 4.81 10.74 18.64
CA MET A 48 4.69 10.70 20.09
C MET A 48 5.47 11.84 20.74
N ILE A 49 4.90 12.47 21.74
CA ILE A 49 5.55 13.54 22.52
C ILE A 49 5.63 13.10 23.98
N SER A 50 6.77 13.25 24.63
CA SER A 50 6.96 12.88 26.04
C SER A 50 7.77 13.89 26.82
N GLY A 51 7.37 14.16 28.05
CA GLY A 51 8.17 14.97 29.00
C GLY A 51 9.24 14.18 29.75
N HIS A 52 9.23 12.85 29.66
CA HIS A 52 10.23 11.96 30.23
C HIS A 52 10.50 10.86 29.21
N GLY A 53 11.33 11.17 28.23
CA GLY A 53 11.74 10.20 27.23
C GLY A 53 12.81 9.27 27.81
N ASN A 54 12.47 7.97 27.96
CA ASN A 54 13.50 6.96 28.03
C ASN A 54 13.56 6.22 26.68
N ILE A 55 14.70 5.68 26.37
CA ILE A 55 14.96 4.94 25.14
C ILE A 55 13.96 3.79 24.98
N GLU A 56 13.58 3.14 26.08
CA GLU A 56 12.63 2.02 26.09
C GLU A 56 11.24 2.43 25.56
N THR A 57 10.72 3.58 26.03
CA THR A 57 9.42 4.11 25.57
C THR A 57 9.48 4.51 24.08
N ALA A 58 10.58 5.11 23.63
CA ALA A 58 10.76 5.45 22.22
C ALA A 58 10.77 4.19 21.33
N VAL A 59 11.52 3.16 21.74
CA VAL A 59 11.55 1.86 21.02
C VAL A 59 10.19 1.18 21.04
N GLN A 60 9.49 1.19 22.18
CA GLN A 60 8.15 0.59 22.30
C GLN A 60 7.15 1.27 21.37
N THR A 61 7.07 2.60 21.37
CA THR A 61 6.14 3.36 20.54
C THR A 61 6.44 3.19 19.06
N THR A 62 7.71 3.12 18.66
CA THR A 62 8.11 2.82 17.28
C THR A 62 7.67 1.42 16.84
N LYS A 63 7.85 0.39 17.70
CA LYS A 63 7.35 -0.97 17.43
C LYS A 63 5.83 -1.03 17.29
N LEU A 64 5.11 -0.16 17.96
CA LEU A 64 3.64 -0.02 17.86
C LEU A 64 3.21 0.82 16.64
N GLY A 65 4.15 1.31 15.84
CA GLY A 65 3.90 1.99 14.58
C GLY A 65 3.86 3.52 14.68
N ALA A 66 4.36 4.12 15.76
CA ALA A 66 4.57 5.56 15.77
C ALA A 66 5.57 5.95 14.67
N TYR A 67 5.33 7.09 14.03
CA TYR A 67 6.20 7.63 12.98
C TYR A 67 7.50 8.17 13.55
N ASP A 68 7.42 8.91 14.66
CA ASP A 68 8.59 9.47 15.36
C ASP A 68 8.26 9.69 16.84
N PHE A 69 9.31 9.95 17.62
CA PHE A 69 9.22 10.25 19.04
C PHE A 69 10.02 11.54 19.34
N ILE A 70 9.39 12.50 20.05
CA ILE A 70 9.99 13.78 20.40
C ILE A 70 9.91 13.99 21.90
N GLU A 71 11.04 14.30 22.53
CA GLU A 71 11.14 14.58 23.96
C GLU A 71 10.93 16.08 24.23
N LYS A 72 10.21 16.40 25.31
CA LYS A 72 10.04 17.75 25.84
C LYS A 72 11.22 18.08 26.80
N PRO A 73 11.78 19.31 26.78
CA PRO A 73 11.48 20.39 25.87
C PRO A 73 12.03 20.11 24.46
N PHE A 74 11.18 20.26 23.43
CA PHE A 74 11.59 19.98 22.07
C PHE A 74 12.14 21.22 21.38
N ASP A 75 13.14 21.00 20.53
CA ASP A 75 13.63 21.99 19.59
C ASP A 75 12.57 22.20 18.49
N VAL A 76 12.23 23.47 18.25
CA VAL A 76 11.25 23.88 17.25
C VAL A 76 11.66 23.46 15.84
N ASP A 77 12.94 23.48 15.52
CA ASP A 77 13.44 23.10 14.20
C ASP A 77 13.36 21.57 14.01
N ARG A 78 13.63 20.79 15.04
CA ARG A 78 13.40 19.34 15.01
C ARG A 78 11.92 19.00 14.81
N LEU A 79 11.02 19.66 15.54
CA LEU A 79 9.59 19.46 15.39
C LEU A 79 9.12 19.81 13.97
N LYS A 80 9.55 20.95 13.42
CA LYS A 80 9.24 21.36 12.04
C LYS A 80 9.72 20.32 11.01
N LEU A 81 10.96 19.83 11.17
CA LEU A 81 11.54 18.83 10.28
C LEU A 81 10.73 17.52 10.32
N THR A 82 10.36 17.05 11.50
CA THR A 82 9.53 15.84 11.69
C THR A 82 8.17 16.01 11.02
N ILE A 83 7.52 17.18 11.19
CA ILE A 83 6.25 17.49 10.54
C ILE A 83 6.40 17.50 9.01
N GLN A 84 7.39 18.18 8.47
CA GLN A 84 7.63 18.25 7.03
C GLN A 84 7.86 16.88 6.41
N ASN A 85 8.70 16.05 7.04
CA ASN A 85 8.98 14.71 6.57
C ASN A 85 7.75 13.79 6.65
N GLY A 86 6.97 13.87 7.73
CA GLY A 86 5.73 13.11 7.87
C GLY A 86 4.67 13.52 6.86
N MET A 87 4.50 14.82 6.60
CA MET A 87 3.58 15.33 5.59
C MET A 87 3.98 14.91 4.17
N LYS A 88 5.29 14.91 3.88
CA LYS A 88 5.80 14.39 2.60
C LYS A 88 5.51 12.89 2.45
N LEU A 89 5.69 12.09 3.50
CA LEU A 89 5.33 10.68 3.48
C LEU A 89 3.82 10.50 3.25
N ARG A 90 2.98 11.29 3.90
CA ARG A 90 1.52 11.27 3.70
C ARG A 90 1.13 11.58 2.26
N SER A 91 1.75 12.60 1.64
CA SER A 91 1.53 12.93 0.22
C SER A 91 1.88 11.75 -0.69
N LEU A 92 3.04 11.12 -0.49
CA LEU A 92 3.46 9.95 -1.27
C LEU A 92 2.51 8.74 -1.10
N LEU A 93 2.00 8.50 0.11
CA LEU A 93 1.01 7.46 0.35
C LEU A 93 -0.30 7.76 -0.37
N ASN A 94 -0.77 9.00 -0.33
CA ASN A 94 -1.98 9.44 -1.03
C ASN A 94 -1.82 9.34 -2.55
N GLU A 95 -0.68 9.77 -3.11
CA GLU A 95 -0.37 9.63 -4.54
C GLU A 95 -0.37 8.16 -4.97
N ASN A 96 0.20 7.27 -4.15
CA ASN A 96 0.20 5.83 -4.43
C ASN A 96 -1.21 5.24 -4.44
N VAL A 97 -2.07 5.66 -3.49
CA VAL A 97 -3.49 5.26 -3.47
C VAL A 97 -4.22 5.77 -4.71
N LEU A 98 -4.03 7.04 -5.09
CA LEU A 98 -4.63 7.62 -6.29
C LEU A 98 -4.14 6.92 -7.56
N MET A 99 -2.84 6.65 -7.69
CA MET A 99 -2.28 5.91 -8.82
C MET A 99 -2.88 4.50 -8.90
N LYS A 100 -3.01 3.80 -7.78
CA LYS A 100 -3.70 2.50 -7.74
C LYS A 100 -5.16 2.62 -8.17
N GLN A 101 -5.89 3.60 -7.68
CA GLN A 101 -7.27 3.85 -8.07
C GLN A 101 -7.42 4.19 -9.56
N LEU A 102 -6.50 4.95 -10.15
CA LEU A 102 -6.48 5.23 -11.58
C LEU A 102 -6.18 3.99 -12.42
N ILE A 103 -5.32 3.11 -11.93
CA ILE A 103 -5.02 1.82 -12.58
C ILE A 103 -6.18 0.85 -12.39
N ASP A 104 -6.80 0.81 -11.22
CA ASP A 104 -7.89 -0.12 -10.87
C ASP A 104 -9.28 0.43 -11.21
N GLY A 105 -9.45 1.75 -11.27
CA GLY A 105 -10.73 2.47 -11.37
C GLY A 105 -11.50 2.31 -12.68
N GLY A 106 -10.95 1.60 -13.67
CA GLY A 106 -11.63 1.26 -14.92
C GLY A 106 -11.97 -0.21 -15.09
N SER A 107 -11.79 -1.06 -14.10
CA SER A 107 -11.54 -2.49 -14.33
C SER A 107 -12.42 -3.46 -13.53
N ARG A 108 -13.69 -3.14 -13.28
CA ARG A 108 -14.62 -4.15 -12.74
C ARG A 108 -15.45 -4.79 -13.84
N LEU A 109 -15.62 -6.11 -13.76
CA LEU A 109 -16.57 -6.84 -14.61
C LEU A 109 -18.00 -6.41 -14.24
N LEU A 110 -18.61 -5.62 -15.13
CA LEU A 110 -19.99 -5.17 -14.97
C LEU A 110 -20.91 -6.08 -15.74
N GLY A 111 -22.08 -6.39 -15.18
CA GLY A 111 -23.12 -7.19 -15.84
C GLY A 111 -23.91 -8.01 -14.83
N SER A 112 -25.18 -8.27 -15.18
CA SER A 112 -26.15 -9.02 -14.39
C SER A 112 -26.76 -10.22 -15.13
N SER A 113 -26.27 -10.53 -16.35
CA SER A 113 -26.72 -11.71 -17.10
C SER A 113 -26.32 -13.01 -16.36
N ASP A 114 -26.99 -14.10 -16.66
CA ASP A 114 -26.70 -15.37 -16.02
C ASP A 114 -25.32 -15.92 -16.38
N GLU A 115 -24.83 -15.63 -17.58
CA GLU A 115 -23.47 -15.94 -18.02
C GLU A 115 -22.44 -15.15 -17.20
N MET A 116 -22.69 -13.85 -16.94
CA MET A 116 -21.81 -13.03 -16.13
C MET A 116 -21.80 -13.47 -14.67
N LYS A 117 -22.93 -13.90 -14.11
CA LYS A 117 -22.98 -14.48 -12.76
C LYS A 117 -22.15 -15.76 -12.67
N LYS A 118 -22.31 -16.67 -13.64
CA LYS A 118 -21.50 -17.91 -13.72
C LYS A 118 -20.00 -17.60 -13.83
N LEU A 119 -19.64 -16.61 -14.65
CA LEU A 119 -18.23 -16.17 -14.77
C LEU A 119 -17.68 -15.66 -13.44
N LYS A 120 -18.44 -14.79 -12.74
CA LYS A 120 -18.02 -14.27 -11.41
C LYS A 120 -17.88 -15.39 -10.37
N GLU A 121 -18.81 -16.35 -10.33
CA GLU A 121 -18.69 -17.53 -9.46
C GLU A 121 -17.45 -18.37 -9.78
N MET A 122 -17.11 -18.52 -11.07
CA MET A 122 -15.91 -19.23 -11.49
C MET A 122 -14.65 -18.46 -11.07
N ILE A 123 -14.62 -17.14 -11.25
CA ILE A 123 -13.52 -16.27 -10.80
C ILE A 123 -13.27 -16.46 -9.31
N SER A 124 -14.30 -16.33 -8.48
CA SER A 124 -14.16 -16.48 -7.03
C SER A 124 -13.63 -17.86 -6.61
N LYS A 125 -13.99 -18.91 -7.32
CA LYS A 125 -13.46 -20.26 -7.06
C LYS A 125 -11.99 -20.39 -7.45
N VAL A 126 -11.62 -19.95 -8.66
CA VAL A 126 -10.23 -20.12 -9.15
C VAL A 126 -9.25 -19.15 -8.49
N ALA A 127 -9.70 -17.97 -8.07
CA ALA A 127 -8.87 -16.98 -7.38
C ALA A 127 -8.27 -17.49 -6.07
N GLN A 128 -8.94 -18.44 -5.40
CA GLN A 128 -8.45 -19.05 -4.16
C GLN A 128 -7.41 -20.15 -4.39
N THR A 129 -7.14 -20.50 -5.64
CA THR A 129 -6.18 -21.56 -6.00
C THR A 129 -4.86 -20.97 -6.48
N SER A 130 -3.78 -21.75 -6.42
CA SER A 130 -2.49 -21.41 -7.06
C SER A 130 -2.35 -21.95 -8.49
N SER A 131 -3.45 -22.35 -9.11
CA SER A 131 -3.47 -22.98 -10.42
C SER A 131 -3.14 -21.95 -11.53
N ARG A 132 -2.56 -22.44 -12.62
CA ARG A 132 -2.41 -21.64 -13.86
C ARG A 132 -3.76 -21.56 -14.56
N ILE A 133 -4.14 -20.36 -14.96
CA ILE A 133 -5.44 -20.08 -15.58
C ILE A 133 -5.22 -19.66 -17.03
N LEU A 134 -5.93 -20.28 -17.94
CA LEU A 134 -6.01 -19.88 -19.35
C LEU A 134 -7.37 -19.21 -19.58
N ILE A 135 -7.33 -17.94 -20.05
CA ILE A 135 -8.53 -17.17 -20.40
C ILE A 135 -8.58 -17.05 -21.92
N THR A 136 -9.65 -17.56 -22.54
CA THR A 136 -9.86 -17.52 -23.98
C THR A 136 -11.11 -16.71 -24.32
N GLY A 137 -11.15 -16.15 -25.52
CA GLY A 137 -12.28 -15.36 -26.02
C GLY A 137 -11.86 -14.44 -27.15
N GLU A 138 -12.82 -13.85 -27.84
CA GLU A 138 -12.60 -12.90 -28.93
C GLU A 138 -11.94 -11.59 -28.44
N ASN A 139 -11.45 -10.77 -29.36
CA ASN A 139 -10.90 -9.46 -29.01
C ASN A 139 -12.01 -8.56 -28.45
N GLY A 140 -11.68 -7.80 -27.39
CA GLY A 140 -12.62 -6.89 -26.75
C GLY A 140 -13.58 -7.52 -25.73
N THR A 141 -13.57 -8.86 -25.51
CA THR A 141 -14.50 -9.54 -24.58
C THR A 141 -14.15 -9.37 -23.09
N GLY A 142 -13.11 -8.62 -22.74
CA GLY A 142 -12.76 -8.35 -21.35
C GLY A 142 -11.84 -9.37 -20.69
N LYS A 143 -11.05 -10.14 -21.46
CA LYS A 143 -10.08 -11.11 -20.93
C LYS A 143 -9.12 -10.51 -19.90
N GLU A 144 -8.62 -9.30 -20.16
CA GLU A 144 -7.73 -8.58 -19.24
C GLU A 144 -8.44 -8.19 -17.94
N LEU A 145 -9.72 -7.74 -18.06
CA LEU A 145 -10.55 -7.44 -16.89
C LEU A 145 -10.79 -8.68 -16.04
N THR A 146 -11.06 -9.81 -16.69
CA THR A 146 -11.22 -11.11 -16.01
C THR A 146 -9.93 -11.49 -15.24
N ALA A 147 -8.75 -11.32 -15.85
CA ALA A 147 -7.48 -11.60 -15.19
C ALA A 147 -7.23 -10.68 -13.99
N LYS A 148 -7.56 -9.39 -14.11
CA LYS A 148 -7.46 -8.43 -12.99
C LYS A 148 -8.43 -8.78 -11.86
N GLU A 149 -9.66 -9.16 -12.17
CA GLU A 149 -10.65 -9.55 -11.17
C GLU A 149 -10.19 -10.80 -10.39
N ILE A 150 -9.66 -11.82 -11.10
CA ILE A 150 -9.05 -13.00 -10.48
C ILE A 150 -7.92 -12.61 -9.52
N HIS A 151 -7.04 -11.69 -9.92
CA HIS A 151 -5.97 -11.21 -9.07
C HIS A 151 -6.51 -10.49 -7.84
N THR A 152 -7.50 -9.61 -8.01
CA THR A 152 -8.12 -8.84 -6.93
C THR A 152 -8.79 -9.73 -5.88
N GLU A 153 -9.43 -10.83 -6.30
CA GLU A 153 -10.05 -11.80 -5.40
C GLU A 153 -9.08 -12.85 -4.83
N SER A 154 -7.83 -12.88 -5.31
CA SER A 154 -6.83 -13.87 -4.89
C SER A 154 -6.15 -13.51 -3.56
N GLN A 155 -5.48 -14.50 -2.97
CA GLN A 155 -4.62 -14.28 -1.79
C GLN A 155 -3.42 -13.36 -2.08
N ARG A 156 -3.17 -13.02 -3.35
CA ARG A 156 -2.08 -12.15 -3.81
C ARG A 156 -2.56 -10.74 -4.16
N ASN A 157 -3.75 -10.34 -3.79
CA ASN A 157 -4.35 -9.04 -4.11
C ASN A 157 -3.53 -7.82 -3.65
N SER A 158 -2.69 -7.99 -2.62
CA SER A 158 -1.77 -6.96 -2.13
C SER A 158 -0.44 -6.90 -2.91
N LYS A 159 -0.19 -7.88 -3.82
CA LYS A 159 1.02 -7.97 -4.64
C LYS A 159 0.79 -7.29 -6.00
N PRO A 160 1.85 -6.89 -6.71
CA PRO A 160 1.70 -6.24 -8.00
C PRO A 160 1.10 -7.19 -9.05
N PHE A 161 0.15 -6.70 -9.86
CA PHE A 161 -0.35 -7.36 -11.06
C PHE A 161 0.53 -6.95 -12.24
N ILE A 162 1.36 -7.87 -12.74
CA ILE A 162 2.28 -7.59 -13.86
C ILE A 162 1.65 -8.05 -15.16
N HIS A 163 1.22 -7.08 -15.98
CA HIS A 163 0.69 -7.33 -17.32
C HIS A 163 1.81 -7.30 -18.36
N VAL A 164 1.83 -8.29 -19.26
CA VAL A 164 2.77 -8.37 -20.39
C VAL A 164 2.00 -8.65 -21.67
N ASN A 165 2.06 -7.71 -22.61
CA ASN A 165 1.52 -7.93 -23.94
C ASN A 165 2.61 -8.45 -24.88
N CYS A 166 2.68 -9.77 -25.02
CA CYS A 166 3.72 -10.41 -25.85
C CYS A 166 3.61 -10.06 -27.34
N ALA A 167 2.45 -9.61 -27.81
CA ALA A 167 2.27 -9.22 -29.21
C ALA A 167 2.92 -7.87 -29.58
N THR A 168 3.12 -7.00 -28.60
CA THR A 168 3.72 -5.66 -28.82
C THR A 168 5.21 -5.62 -28.58
N ILE A 169 5.80 -6.66 -27.99
CA ILE A 169 7.23 -6.72 -27.72
C ILE A 169 7.95 -7.32 -28.93
N PRO A 170 9.00 -6.65 -29.47
CA PRO A 170 9.86 -7.23 -30.50
C PRO A 170 10.42 -8.57 -30.03
N LYS A 171 10.48 -9.57 -30.95
CA LYS A 171 10.93 -10.92 -30.61
C LYS A 171 12.31 -10.94 -29.95
N ASP A 172 13.22 -10.12 -30.42
CA ASP A 172 14.59 -10.02 -29.92
C ASP A 172 14.69 -9.46 -28.49
N LEU A 173 13.65 -8.75 -28.03
CA LEU A 173 13.59 -8.16 -26.68
C LEU A 173 12.70 -8.95 -25.74
N LEU A 174 11.94 -9.92 -26.23
CA LEU A 174 10.96 -10.66 -25.44
C LEU A 174 11.59 -11.36 -24.23
N GLU A 175 12.74 -12.03 -24.43
CA GLU A 175 13.44 -12.71 -23.36
C GLU A 175 13.96 -11.73 -22.31
N ILE A 176 14.49 -10.59 -22.74
CA ILE A 176 15.01 -9.54 -21.85
C ILE A 176 13.86 -8.91 -21.03
N GLU A 177 12.73 -8.66 -21.66
CA GLU A 177 11.56 -8.12 -20.95
C GLU A 177 10.99 -9.12 -19.94
N LEU A 178 10.95 -10.40 -20.27
CA LEU A 178 10.41 -11.44 -19.40
C LEU A 178 11.36 -11.82 -18.25
N PHE A 179 12.63 -12.06 -18.57
CA PHE A 179 13.59 -12.62 -17.62
C PHE A 179 14.62 -11.60 -17.11
N GLY A 180 14.70 -10.42 -17.75
CA GLY A 180 15.70 -9.41 -17.43
C GLY A 180 17.06 -9.70 -18.08
N CYS A 181 18.03 -8.86 -17.78
CA CYS A 181 19.41 -9.06 -18.22
C CYS A 181 20.42 -8.57 -17.18
N VAL A 182 21.62 -9.15 -17.24
CA VAL A 182 22.75 -8.72 -16.41
C VAL A 182 23.31 -7.38 -16.88
N GLU A 183 24.05 -6.73 -16.00
CA GLU A 183 24.79 -5.50 -16.32
C GLU A 183 25.69 -5.68 -17.55
N GLY A 184 25.67 -4.67 -18.45
CA GLY A 184 26.50 -4.67 -19.66
C GLY A 184 26.02 -5.56 -20.82
N PHE A 185 24.90 -6.29 -20.69
CA PHE A 185 24.35 -7.12 -21.75
C PHE A 185 23.82 -6.27 -22.92
N LEU A 186 23.23 -5.14 -22.65
CA LEU A 186 22.72 -4.21 -23.68
C LEU A 186 23.72 -3.08 -23.89
N PRO A 187 24.17 -2.81 -25.15
CA PRO A 187 25.15 -1.77 -25.45
C PRO A 187 24.77 -0.35 -24.94
N TYR A 188 23.48 -0.11 -24.81
CA TYR A 188 22.93 1.21 -24.43
C TYR A 188 22.35 1.26 -23.00
N SER A 189 22.43 0.19 -22.22
CA SER A 189 21.96 0.12 -20.85
C SER A 189 22.98 -0.58 -19.96
N PRO A 190 23.85 0.18 -19.28
CA PRO A 190 24.91 -0.40 -18.44
C PRO A 190 24.38 -1.06 -17.16
N GLN A 191 23.11 -0.86 -16.80
CA GLN A 191 22.54 -1.36 -15.55
C GLN A 191 21.81 -2.69 -15.73
N ARG A 192 21.82 -3.55 -14.69
CA ARG A 192 20.99 -4.74 -14.61
C ARG A 192 19.52 -4.35 -14.81
N ARG A 193 18.80 -5.10 -15.65
CA ARG A 193 17.36 -4.93 -15.88
C ARG A 193 16.61 -6.10 -15.27
N ILE A 194 15.67 -5.76 -14.37
CA ILE A 194 14.82 -6.75 -13.71
C ILE A 194 13.72 -7.20 -14.68
N GLY A 195 13.54 -8.51 -14.83
CA GLY A 195 12.50 -9.07 -15.70
C GLY A 195 11.11 -9.05 -15.10
N LYS A 196 10.09 -9.15 -15.97
CA LYS A 196 8.67 -9.15 -15.55
C LYS A 196 8.33 -10.32 -14.62
N PHE A 197 8.94 -11.49 -14.81
CA PHE A 197 8.78 -12.63 -13.92
C PHE A 197 9.36 -12.39 -12.52
N GLU A 198 10.51 -11.72 -12.44
CA GLU A 198 11.11 -11.34 -11.16
C GLU A 198 10.23 -10.30 -10.43
N LEU A 199 9.70 -9.31 -11.16
CA LEU A 199 8.75 -8.31 -10.63
C LEU A 199 7.43 -8.93 -10.16
N ALA A 200 6.99 -10.04 -10.78
CA ALA A 200 5.77 -10.74 -10.41
C ALA A 200 5.95 -11.73 -9.26
N SER A 201 7.18 -11.94 -8.79
CA SER A 201 7.46 -12.82 -7.65
C SER A 201 6.91 -12.20 -6.37
N GLY A 202 5.95 -12.88 -5.75
CA GLY A 202 5.19 -12.39 -4.62
C GLY A 202 5.40 -13.14 -3.32
#